data_3bf4c2da19d5a75c69bc633dcf3daefd
#
_entry.id   3bf4c2da19d5a75c69bc633dcf3daefd
#
_cell.length_a   1.000
_cell.length_b   1.000
_cell.length_c   1.000
_cell.angle_alpha   90.00
_cell.angle_beta   90.00
_cell.angle_gamma   90.00
#
_symmetry.space_group_name_H-M   'P 1'
#
loop_
_entity.id
_entity.type
_entity.pdbx_description
1 polymer ?
#
loop_
_entity_poly.entity_id
_entity_poly.type
_entity_poly.pdbx_seq_one_letter_code
_entity_poly.pdbx_strand_id
1 'polypeptide(L)'
;MSDHGQASEASMGPHPDMEAHAGRGEHAGPGEHAHRGEPPAPEACPEPGRYVIAPRRVSFDWENTPLHWIPGEPTATHVINVLHLLLPAGERWFVKVFKEALPLVDDPGLLKDVKGFMGQEATHSVQHSHVLDHLAAQRLDTTAYTRHVDFLFEKLLGEEPPLGVPVPAREWLRFRLSLIAAIEQFTAVLGDWVLGADALDRAGSDAVMLDLLRWHGAEEVEHRAVAFDMYQHCGGEGLPRYARRIEGMAVVTPVLLWLWVWGASYLMRHDPALLRRGPGRPRYSLREHNRAVARGLLPTWGELGSAIPRYFRRSYHPSQEGSLRRAAEYLAASPAARAAAGAIGRAAMT
;
A
#
# COMPACT_ATOMS: atom_id res chain seq x y z
N MET A 1 14.28 59.81 24.04
CA MET A 1 12.96 60.03 24.64
C MET A 1 12.45 58.62 24.89
N SER A 2 12.78 58.08 26.04
CA SER A 2 12.03 58.12 27.32
C SER A 2 10.77 57.27 27.18
N ASP A 3 10.43 56.28 27.98
CA ASP A 3 10.89 55.95 29.33
C ASP A 3 10.13 54.69 29.76
N HIS A 4 10.78 53.84 30.52
CA HIS A 4 10.37 53.11 31.74
C HIS A 4 8.92 52.53 31.81
N GLY A 5 8.66 51.42 32.42
CA GLY A 5 9.27 50.69 33.53
C GLY A 5 8.38 49.56 33.99
N GLN A 6 9.01 48.66 34.55
CA GLN A 6 9.01 48.11 35.91
C GLN A 6 7.99 46.98 36.17
N ALA A 7 8.65 45.92 36.53
CA ALA A 7 8.45 44.80 37.38
C ALA A 7 7.57 44.97 38.63
N SER A 8 6.94 43.89 39.10
CA SER A 8 6.67 43.66 40.52
C SER A 8 6.68 42.15 40.83
N GLU A 9 7.57 41.82 41.71
CA GLU A 9 7.72 40.55 42.47
C GLU A 9 6.71 40.45 43.62
N ALA A 10 6.77 39.24 44.20
CA ALA A 10 6.41 38.83 45.56
C ALA A 10 5.14 38.02 45.69
N SER A 11 5.03 36.96 46.45
CA SER A 11 5.74 36.53 47.65
C SER A 11 5.27 35.11 48.05
N MET A 12 6.17 34.40 48.66
CA MET A 12 6.12 33.09 49.33
C MET A 12 5.09 32.92 50.45
N GLY A 13 4.60 31.66 50.62
CA GLY A 13 4.63 30.77 51.77
C GLY A 13 3.42 30.85 52.74
N PRO A 14 3.32 29.95 53.73
CA PRO A 14 3.82 28.56 53.87
C PRO A 14 2.69 27.58 54.34
N HIS A 15 3.11 26.28 54.49
CA HIS A 15 2.42 25.18 55.17
C HIS A 15 2.00 25.43 56.63
N PRO A 16 1.04 24.65 57.19
CA PRO A 16 1.45 23.83 58.31
C PRO A 16 0.96 22.39 58.32
N ASP A 17 1.68 21.65 59.11
CA ASP A 17 1.74 20.23 59.42
C ASP A 17 0.59 19.65 60.27
N MET A 18 0.62 18.28 60.28
CA MET A 18 0.32 17.37 61.41
C MET A 18 -1.15 17.23 61.83
N GLU A 19 -1.66 16.05 62.08
CA GLU A 19 -1.28 15.00 63.06
C GLU A 19 -2.00 13.67 62.82
N ALA A 20 -1.38 12.61 63.32
CA ALA A 20 -1.81 11.24 63.34
C ALA A 20 -2.81 10.96 64.46
N HIS A 21 -3.74 10.00 64.25
CA HIS A 21 -4.33 9.24 65.36
C HIS A 21 -4.50 7.74 64.99
N ALA A 22 -3.83 6.94 65.80
CA ALA A 22 -3.95 5.49 65.84
C ALA A 22 -5.23 5.07 66.66
N GLY A 23 -5.94 4.04 66.19
CA GLY A 23 -7.02 3.37 66.91
C GLY A 23 -7.05 1.88 66.59
N ARG A 24 -6.79 1.07 67.63
CA ARG A 24 -6.80 -0.42 67.63
C ARG A 24 -8.20 -0.99 67.82
N GLY A 25 -8.35 -2.22 67.33
CA GLY A 25 -9.32 -3.24 67.83
C GLY A 25 -10.35 -3.60 66.75
N GLU A 26 -10.73 -4.81 66.47
CA GLU A 26 -10.77 -6.11 67.12
C GLU A 26 -11.22 -7.17 66.08
N HIS A 27 -10.99 -8.42 66.39
CA HIS A 27 -11.23 -9.64 65.60
C HIS A 27 -12.69 -9.91 65.26
N ALA A 28 -12.97 -10.39 64.02
CA ALA A 28 -14.07 -11.31 63.75
C ALA A 28 -13.72 -12.23 62.57
N GLY A 29 -14.08 -13.48 62.66
CA GLY A 29 -13.62 -14.68 61.99
C GLY A 29 -13.98 -14.90 60.50
N PRO A 30 -13.69 -16.09 59.92
CA PRO A 30 -13.50 -16.31 58.49
C PRO A 30 -14.82 -16.45 57.75
N GLY A 31 -15.03 -15.52 56.79
CA GLY A 31 -16.10 -15.59 55.81
C GLY A 31 -15.56 -16.09 54.46
N GLU A 32 -16.29 -17.03 53.89
CA GLU A 32 -16.06 -17.67 52.58
C GLU A 32 -15.66 -16.67 51.49
N HIS A 33 -14.47 -16.81 50.99
CA HIS A 33 -14.02 -16.12 49.77
C HIS A 33 -14.65 -16.80 48.55
N ALA A 34 -15.74 -16.21 48.02
CA ALA A 34 -16.18 -16.46 46.66
C ALA A 34 -15.06 -16.05 45.71
N HIS A 35 -14.48 -17.02 45.04
CA HIS A 35 -13.57 -16.78 43.89
C HIS A 35 -14.34 -15.97 42.82
N ARG A 36 -14.18 -14.64 42.82
CA ARG A 36 -14.44 -13.84 41.66
C ARG A 36 -13.33 -14.20 40.67
N GLY A 37 -13.70 -14.93 39.62
CA GLY A 37 -12.80 -15.16 38.48
C GLY A 37 -12.24 -13.83 38.00
N GLU A 38 -10.93 -13.72 37.99
CA GLU A 38 -10.22 -12.66 37.32
C GLU A 38 -10.71 -12.60 35.86
N PRO A 39 -11.03 -11.42 35.31
CA PRO A 39 -11.32 -11.31 33.89
C PRO A 39 -10.12 -11.89 33.11
N PRO A 40 -10.37 -12.66 32.04
CA PRO A 40 -9.27 -13.18 31.25
C PRO A 40 -8.36 -12.01 30.87
N ALA A 41 -7.05 -12.19 31.09
CA ALA A 41 -6.04 -11.24 30.69
C ALA A 41 -6.29 -10.88 29.20
N PRO A 42 -6.19 -9.61 28.79
CA PRO A 42 -6.30 -9.27 27.38
C PRO A 42 -5.35 -10.16 26.63
N GLU A 43 -5.86 -10.88 25.60
CA GLU A 43 -5.04 -11.72 24.74
C GLU A 43 -3.80 -10.91 24.37
N ALA A 44 -2.65 -11.39 24.78
CA ALA A 44 -1.38 -10.77 24.48
C ALA A 44 -1.37 -10.52 22.96
N CYS A 45 -1.19 -9.25 22.56
CA CYS A 45 -0.87 -8.95 21.17
C CYS A 45 0.17 -9.98 20.74
N PRO A 46 -0.05 -10.71 19.63
CA PRO A 46 0.96 -11.65 19.20
C PRO A 46 2.28 -10.90 19.22
N GLU A 47 3.27 -11.44 19.90
CA GLU A 47 4.67 -11.05 19.76
C GLU A 47 4.86 -10.70 18.28
N PRO A 48 5.69 -9.73 17.87
CA PRO A 48 5.92 -9.43 16.47
C PRO A 48 6.52 -10.67 15.81
N GLY A 49 5.71 -11.70 15.76
CA GLY A 49 5.87 -12.95 15.05
C GLY A 49 5.87 -12.56 13.58
N ARG A 50 6.95 -12.85 12.88
CA ARG A 50 7.14 -12.73 11.47
C ARG A 50 5.82 -13.06 10.76
N TYR A 51 5.15 -12.05 10.23
CA TYR A 51 3.93 -12.23 9.43
C TYR A 51 4.21 -13.24 8.33
N VAL A 52 3.33 -14.20 8.17
CA VAL A 52 3.46 -15.17 7.08
C VAL A 52 2.77 -14.57 5.86
N ILE A 53 3.56 -14.11 4.91
CA ILE A 53 3.08 -13.64 3.62
C ILE A 53 2.56 -14.86 2.84
N ALA A 54 1.26 -14.88 2.56
CA ALA A 54 0.61 -15.99 1.85
C ALA A 54 -0.44 -15.46 0.88
N PRO A 55 -0.48 -15.97 -0.37
CA PRO A 55 -1.46 -15.53 -1.36
C PRO A 55 -2.88 -15.91 -0.93
N ARG A 56 -3.82 -14.97 -1.10
CA ARG A 56 -5.26 -15.18 -0.88
C ARG A 56 -5.96 -15.28 -2.23
N ARG A 57 -6.60 -16.43 -2.51
CA ARG A 57 -7.31 -16.66 -3.77
C ARG A 57 -8.68 -15.98 -3.75
N VAL A 58 -8.69 -14.67 -3.77
CA VAL A 58 -9.91 -13.86 -3.80
C VAL A 58 -10.56 -13.86 -5.18
N SER A 59 -11.84 -13.51 -5.21
CA SER A 59 -12.59 -13.21 -6.42
C SER A 59 -13.60 -12.10 -6.13
N PHE A 60 -13.88 -11.28 -7.14
CA PHE A 60 -14.81 -10.16 -7.04
C PHE A 60 -15.90 -10.28 -8.12
N ASP A 61 -17.12 -9.92 -7.75
CA ASP A 61 -18.25 -9.90 -8.68
C ASP A 61 -18.44 -8.47 -9.21
N TRP A 62 -18.13 -8.29 -10.48
CA TRP A 62 -18.14 -6.99 -11.16
C TRP A 62 -19.48 -6.63 -11.78
N GLU A 63 -20.52 -7.51 -11.76
CA GLU A 63 -21.75 -7.36 -12.52
C GLU A 63 -22.42 -6.00 -12.32
N ASN A 64 -22.45 -5.51 -11.09
CA ASN A 64 -23.13 -4.27 -10.72
C ASN A 64 -22.20 -3.07 -10.51
N THR A 65 -20.89 -3.22 -10.67
CA THR A 65 -19.90 -2.15 -10.44
C THR A 65 -19.98 -1.11 -11.58
N PRO A 66 -20.32 0.16 -11.30
CA PRO A 66 -20.44 1.18 -12.33
C PRO A 66 -19.10 1.66 -12.84
N LEU A 67 -19.04 2.16 -14.09
CA LEU A 67 -17.83 2.74 -14.67
C LEU A 67 -17.23 3.84 -13.80
N HIS A 68 -18.06 4.73 -13.29
CA HIS A 68 -17.67 5.74 -12.30
C HIS A 68 -18.04 5.23 -10.90
N TRP A 69 -17.22 4.33 -10.39
CA TRP A 69 -17.45 3.68 -9.10
C TRP A 69 -17.35 4.64 -7.90
N ILE A 70 -16.80 5.87 -8.09
CA ILE A 70 -16.99 7.00 -7.17
C ILE A 70 -18.06 7.91 -7.78
N PRO A 71 -19.28 7.93 -7.22
CA PRO A 71 -20.42 8.66 -7.80
C PRO A 71 -20.14 10.15 -8.00
N GLY A 72 -20.32 10.64 -9.22
CA GLY A 72 -20.11 12.05 -9.56
C GLY A 72 -18.65 12.49 -9.68
N GLU A 73 -17.67 11.60 -9.49
CA GLU A 73 -16.23 11.91 -9.44
C GLU A 73 -15.44 11.16 -10.52
N PRO A 74 -15.66 11.41 -11.81
CA PRO A 74 -14.97 10.68 -12.87
C PRO A 74 -13.45 10.89 -12.85
N THR A 75 -12.96 12.06 -12.43
CA THR A 75 -11.53 12.33 -12.33
C THR A 75 -10.89 11.47 -11.24
N ALA A 76 -11.46 11.40 -10.03
CA ALA A 76 -10.94 10.56 -8.96
C ALA A 76 -11.01 9.08 -9.35
N THR A 77 -12.15 8.62 -9.90
CA THR A 77 -12.32 7.26 -10.44
C THR A 77 -11.20 6.90 -11.41
N HIS A 78 -10.95 7.73 -12.43
CA HIS A 78 -9.96 7.40 -13.45
C HIS A 78 -8.51 7.56 -12.97
N VAL A 79 -8.23 8.46 -12.04
CA VAL A 79 -6.90 8.55 -11.41
C VAL A 79 -6.58 7.26 -10.64
N ILE A 80 -7.55 6.70 -9.91
CA ILE A 80 -7.35 5.40 -9.22
C ILE A 80 -7.35 4.25 -10.23
N ASN A 81 -8.20 4.26 -11.25
CA ASN A 81 -8.23 3.22 -12.28
C ASN A 81 -6.91 3.08 -13.07
N VAL A 82 -5.99 4.05 -13.00
CA VAL A 82 -4.64 3.89 -13.58
C VAL A 82 -3.90 2.70 -12.97
N LEU A 83 -4.14 2.35 -11.71
CA LEU A 83 -3.61 1.13 -11.09
C LEU A 83 -3.90 -0.10 -11.95
N HIS A 84 -5.15 -0.27 -12.39
CA HIS A 84 -5.55 -1.41 -13.20
C HIS A 84 -4.88 -1.44 -14.59
N LEU A 85 -4.41 -0.30 -15.09
CA LEU A 85 -3.65 -0.24 -16.35
C LEU A 85 -2.18 -0.66 -16.18
N LEU A 86 -1.61 -0.46 -14.99
CA LEU A 86 -0.19 -0.66 -14.71
C LEU A 86 0.11 -2.00 -14.05
N LEU A 87 -0.67 -2.37 -13.05
CA LEU A 87 -0.41 -3.48 -12.16
C LEU A 87 -0.36 -4.85 -12.87
N PRO A 88 -1.28 -5.21 -13.79
CA PRO A 88 -1.21 -6.53 -14.41
C PRO A 88 0.13 -6.86 -15.07
N ALA A 89 0.73 -5.91 -15.76
CA ALA A 89 2.02 -6.11 -16.40
C ALA A 89 3.19 -5.94 -15.42
N GLY A 90 3.12 -4.96 -14.52
CA GLY A 90 4.13 -4.69 -13.50
C GLY A 90 4.33 -5.87 -12.56
N GLU A 91 3.25 -6.39 -12.00
CA GLU A 91 3.27 -7.49 -11.04
C GLU A 91 3.72 -8.81 -11.68
N ARG A 92 3.29 -9.09 -12.93
CA ARG A 92 3.85 -10.22 -13.69
C ARG A 92 5.36 -10.07 -13.90
N TRP A 93 5.83 -8.85 -14.13
CA TRP A 93 7.25 -8.56 -14.26
C TRP A 93 7.98 -8.72 -12.92
N PHE A 94 7.41 -8.30 -11.79
CA PHE A 94 7.97 -8.56 -10.45
C PHE A 94 8.22 -10.05 -10.24
N VAL A 95 7.20 -10.86 -10.49
CA VAL A 95 7.30 -12.33 -10.36
C VAL A 95 8.41 -12.91 -11.25
N LYS A 96 8.56 -12.43 -12.49
CA LYS A 96 9.63 -12.88 -13.42
C LYS A 96 11.02 -12.54 -12.89
N VAL A 97 11.24 -11.28 -12.47
CA VAL A 97 12.53 -10.80 -11.97
C VAL A 97 12.90 -11.50 -10.65
N PHE A 98 11.92 -11.69 -9.77
CA PHE A 98 12.15 -12.40 -8.51
C PHE A 98 12.48 -13.88 -8.73
N LYS A 99 11.80 -14.53 -9.68
CA LYS A 99 12.12 -15.91 -10.07
C LYS A 99 13.56 -16.05 -10.59
N GLU A 100 14.03 -15.08 -11.36
CA GLU A 100 15.43 -15.03 -11.84
C GLU A 100 16.41 -14.86 -10.68
N ALA A 101 16.05 -14.05 -9.67
CA ALA A 101 16.91 -13.78 -8.52
C ALA A 101 16.84 -14.84 -7.40
N LEU A 102 15.80 -15.71 -7.37
CA LEU A 102 15.63 -16.76 -6.34
C LEU A 102 16.87 -17.60 -6.07
N PRO A 103 17.65 -18.07 -7.09
CA PRO A 103 18.85 -18.88 -6.85
C PRO A 103 19.97 -18.14 -6.08
N LEU A 104 19.86 -16.82 -5.93
CA LEU A 104 20.83 -16.01 -5.21
C LEU A 104 20.47 -15.84 -3.72
N VAL A 105 19.28 -16.31 -3.30
CA VAL A 105 18.79 -16.15 -1.93
C VAL A 105 19.19 -17.37 -1.10
N ASP A 106 20.08 -17.16 -0.14
CA ASP A 106 20.57 -18.18 0.80
C ASP A 106 19.93 -18.06 2.20
N ASP A 107 19.25 -16.95 2.53
CA ASP A 107 18.46 -16.81 3.75
C ASP A 107 17.11 -17.53 3.64
N PRO A 108 16.85 -18.58 4.45
CA PRO A 108 15.61 -19.36 4.36
C PRO A 108 14.35 -18.52 4.70
N GLY A 109 14.52 -17.51 5.54
CA GLY A 109 13.43 -16.64 5.93
C GLY A 109 13.04 -15.70 4.81
N LEU A 110 14.02 -15.03 4.19
CA LEU A 110 13.79 -14.20 3.02
C LEU A 110 13.22 -15.03 1.86
N LEU A 111 13.75 -16.25 1.65
CA LEU A 111 13.24 -17.16 0.61
C LEU A 111 11.74 -17.48 0.79
N LYS A 112 11.30 -17.67 2.04
CA LYS A 112 9.88 -17.90 2.36
C LYS A 112 9.04 -16.66 2.03
N ASP A 113 9.49 -15.48 2.47
CA ASP A 113 8.78 -14.22 2.27
C ASP A 113 8.70 -13.87 0.78
N VAL A 114 9.78 -14.05 0.02
CA VAL A 114 9.83 -13.86 -1.44
C VAL A 114 8.86 -14.79 -2.18
N LYS A 115 8.75 -16.06 -1.77
CA LYS A 115 7.77 -16.98 -2.36
C LYS A 115 6.33 -16.58 -2.07
N GLY A 116 6.07 -16.09 -0.85
CA GLY A 116 4.77 -15.54 -0.46
C GLY A 116 4.41 -14.31 -1.29
N PHE A 117 5.32 -13.34 -1.38
CA PHE A 117 5.23 -12.16 -2.21
C PHE A 117 4.90 -12.50 -3.68
N MET A 118 5.69 -13.36 -4.31
CA MET A 118 5.43 -13.78 -5.70
C MET A 118 4.02 -14.37 -5.88
N GLY A 119 3.50 -15.05 -4.87
CA GLY A 119 2.15 -15.60 -4.88
C GLY A 119 1.07 -14.54 -4.76
N GLN A 120 1.27 -13.52 -3.91
CA GLN A 120 0.37 -12.36 -3.78
C GLN A 120 0.37 -11.56 -5.07
N GLU A 121 1.53 -11.18 -5.60
CA GLU A 121 1.68 -10.44 -6.86
C GLU A 121 1.01 -11.15 -8.06
N ALA A 122 1.15 -12.48 -8.15
CA ALA A 122 0.46 -13.24 -9.18
C ALA A 122 -1.06 -13.15 -9.05
N THR A 123 -1.59 -13.11 -7.83
CA THR A 123 -3.03 -12.96 -7.58
C THR A 123 -3.50 -11.53 -7.88
N HIS A 124 -2.73 -10.51 -7.45
CA HIS A 124 -2.99 -9.10 -7.76
C HIS A 124 -3.12 -8.88 -9.27
N SER A 125 -2.13 -9.34 -10.03
CA SER A 125 -2.12 -9.25 -11.50
C SER A 125 -3.39 -9.82 -12.14
N VAL A 126 -3.88 -10.95 -11.66
CA VAL A 126 -5.12 -11.57 -12.15
C VAL A 126 -6.34 -10.71 -11.81
N GLN A 127 -6.46 -10.25 -10.56
CA GLN A 127 -7.63 -9.48 -10.13
C GLN A 127 -7.71 -8.12 -10.85
N HIS A 128 -6.59 -7.43 -11.03
CA HIS A 128 -6.54 -6.19 -11.80
C HIS A 128 -6.81 -6.42 -13.31
N SER A 129 -6.43 -7.58 -13.86
CA SER A 129 -6.82 -7.95 -15.23
C SER A 129 -8.33 -8.12 -15.38
N HIS A 130 -9.02 -8.71 -14.39
CA HIS A 130 -10.49 -8.80 -14.41
C HIS A 130 -11.16 -7.42 -14.39
N VAL A 131 -10.56 -6.41 -13.73
CA VAL A 131 -11.07 -5.04 -13.83
C VAL A 131 -10.89 -4.48 -15.24
N LEU A 132 -9.78 -4.78 -15.94
CA LEU A 132 -9.62 -4.36 -17.35
C LEU A 132 -10.70 -4.99 -18.25
N ASP A 133 -11.04 -6.26 -18.03
CA ASP A 133 -12.11 -6.94 -18.75
C ASP A 133 -13.48 -6.27 -18.45
N HIS A 134 -13.72 -5.90 -17.19
CA HIS A 134 -14.91 -5.18 -16.78
C HIS A 134 -15.02 -3.78 -17.43
N LEU A 135 -13.92 -3.02 -17.48
CA LEU A 135 -13.87 -1.72 -18.17
C LEU A 135 -14.16 -1.88 -19.67
N ALA A 136 -13.59 -2.91 -20.30
CA ALA A 136 -13.85 -3.23 -21.71
C ALA A 136 -15.31 -3.59 -21.96
N ALA A 137 -15.95 -4.38 -21.07
CA ALA A 137 -17.39 -4.69 -21.14
C ALA A 137 -18.25 -3.42 -21.04
N GLN A 138 -17.80 -2.40 -20.33
CA GLN A 138 -18.42 -1.07 -20.26
C GLN A 138 -18.03 -0.12 -21.40
N ARG A 139 -17.37 -0.65 -22.45
CA ARG A 139 -16.91 0.08 -23.65
C ARG A 139 -15.79 1.10 -23.39
N LEU A 140 -15.03 0.94 -22.34
CA LEU A 140 -13.80 1.68 -22.10
C LEU A 140 -12.61 0.82 -22.53
N ASP A 141 -12.18 0.95 -23.77
CA ASP A 141 -11.05 0.20 -24.32
C ASP A 141 -9.72 0.75 -23.77
N THR A 142 -8.98 -0.11 -23.08
CA THR A 142 -7.68 0.20 -22.48
C THR A 142 -6.49 -0.35 -23.27
N THR A 143 -6.76 -1.11 -24.35
CA THR A 143 -5.77 -1.92 -25.07
C THR A 143 -4.59 -1.11 -25.60
N ALA A 144 -4.83 0.09 -26.15
CA ALA A 144 -3.76 0.89 -26.71
C ALA A 144 -2.78 1.39 -25.61
N TYR A 145 -3.27 1.65 -24.39
CA TYR A 145 -2.42 2.04 -23.27
C TYR A 145 -1.69 0.82 -22.68
N THR A 146 -2.39 -0.27 -22.40
CA THR A 146 -1.79 -1.46 -21.77
C THR A 146 -0.70 -2.09 -22.63
N ARG A 147 -0.81 -2.06 -23.96
CA ARG A 147 0.28 -2.47 -24.87
C ARG A 147 1.59 -1.71 -24.65
N HIS A 148 1.55 -0.41 -24.34
CA HIS A 148 2.76 0.35 -24.04
C HIS A 148 3.33 -0.05 -22.68
N VAL A 149 2.48 -0.35 -21.70
CA VAL A 149 2.90 -0.84 -20.40
C VAL A 149 3.53 -2.24 -20.52
N ASP A 150 2.91 -3.14 -21.28
CA ASP A 150 3.49 -4.46 -21.60
C ASP A 150 4.85 -4.32 -22.30
N PHE A 151 4.96 -3.42 -23.28
CA PHE A 151 6.24 -3.16 -23.95
C PHE A 151 7.32 -2.65 -22.98
N LEU A 152 6.96 -1.76 -22.05
CA LEU A 152 7.87 -1.26 -21.02
C LEU A 152 8.42 -2.41 -20.17
N PHE A 153 7.53 -3.25 -19.59
CA PHE A 153 7.94 -4.29 -18.66
C PHE A 153 8.51 -5.54 -19.36
N GLU A 154 8.00 -5.92 -20.53
CA GLU A 154 8.43 -7.15 -21.20
C GLU A 154 9.62 -6.95 -22.13
N LYS A 155 9.78 -5.76 -22.71
CA LYS A 155 10.84 -5.48 -23.70
C LYS A 155 11.92 -4.56 -23.16
N LEU A 156 11.56 -3.40 -22.59
CA LEU A 156 12.56 -2.46 -22.08
C LEU A 156 13.17 -2.93 -20.74
N LEU A 157 12.39 -3.56 -19.89
CA LEU A 157 12.80 -4.08 -18.60
C LEU A 157 12.84 -5.62 -18.55
N GLY A 158 12.90 -6.26 -19.71
CA GLY A 158 12.99 -7.71 -19.86
C GLY A 158 14.27 -8.32 -19.27
N GLU A 159 14.47 -9.61 -19.49
CA GLU A 159 15.62 -10.35 -18.96
C GLU A 159 16.95 -9.79 -19.50
N GLU A 160 16.99 -9.41 -20.77
CA GLU A 160 18.16 -8.80 -21.39
C GLU A 160 18.06 -7.27 -21.42
N PRO A 161 19.20 -6.54 -21.26
CA PRO A 161 19.24 -5.09 -21.42
C PRO A 161 18.73 -4.67 -22.81
N PRO A 162 17.95 -3.57 -22.90
CA PRO A 162 17.43 -3.11 -24.17
C PRO A 162 18.55 -2.61 -25.10
N LEU A 163 18.30 -2.68 -26.41
CA LEU A 163 19.18 -2.10 -27.47
C LEU A 163 20.61 -2.65 -27.49
N GLY A 164 20.85 -3.85 -26.97
CA GLY A 164 22.19 -4.46 -26.96
C GLY A 164 23.21 -3.68 -26.11
N VAL A 165 22.77 -2.89 -25.16
CA VAL A 165 23.67 -2.18 -24.22
C VAL A 165 24.48 -3.22 -23.45
N PRO A 166 25.82 -3.18 -23.44
CA PRO A 166 26.67 -4.19 -22.83
C PRO A 166 26.69 -4.04 -21.29
N VAL A 167 25.58 -4.36 -20.65
CA VAL A 167 25.48 -4.42 -19.17
C VAL A 167 25.61 -5.88 -18.74
N PRO A 168 26.49 -6.23 -17.79
CA PRO A 168 26.55 -7.58 -17.25
C PRO A 168 25.18 -8.01 -16.68
N ALA A 169 24.75 -9.25 -16.95
CA ALA A 169 23.44 -9.76 -16.56
C ALA A 169 23.14 -9.56 -15.05
N ARG A 170 24.16 -9.77 -14.19
CA ARG A 170 24.03 -9.55 -12.74
C ARG A 170 23.74 -8.08 -12.40
N GLU A 171 24.36 -7.13 -13.09
CA GLU A 171 24.14 -5.70 -12.85
C GLU A 171 22.77 -5.27 -13.38
N TRP A 172 22.33 -5.84 -14.48
CA TRP A 172 20.99 -5.64 -15.03
C TRP A 172 19.91 -6.18 -14.07
N LEU A 173 20.10 -7.37 -13.54
CA LEU A 173 19.20 -7.93 -12.52
C LEU A 173 19.14 -7.03 -11.27
N ARG A 174 20.28 -6.57 -10.77
CA ARG A 174 20.35 -5.65 -9.63
C ARG A 174 19.63 -4.33 -9.87
N PHE A 175 19.75 -3.80 -11.09
CA PHE A 175 19.02 -2.60 -11.48
C PHE A 175 17.52 -2.84 -11.47
N ARG A 176 17.03 -3.92 -12.08
CA ARG A 176 15.60 -4.27 -12.08
C ARG A 176 15.06 -4.49 -10.66
N LEU A 177 15.80 -5.16 -9.80
CA LEU A 177 15.43 -5.31 -8.38
C LEU A 177 15.35 -3.95 -7.66
N SER A 178 16.24 -3.00 -7.98
CA SER A 178 16.16 -1.66 -7.40
C SER A 178 14.94 -0.86 -7.86
N LEU A 179 14.50 -1.08 -9.11
CA LEU A 179 13.26 -0.50 -9.62
C LEU A 179 12.03 -1.09 -8.89
N ILE A 180 11.98 -2.41 -8.71
CA ILE A 180 10.89 -3.07 -7.99
C ILE A 180 10.82 -2.52 -6.55
N ALA A 181 11.94 -2.50 -5.83
CA ALA A 181 11.97 -1.95 -4.47
C ALA A 181 11.52 -0.47 -4.39
N ALA A 182 11.72 0.31 -5.44
CA ALA A 182 11.25 1.69 -5.52
C ALA A 182 9.75 1.78 -5.88
N ILE A 183 9.23 0.89 -6.71
CA ILE A 183 7.79 0.81 -7.02
C ILE A 183 7.04 0.39 -5.76
N GLU A 184 7.48 -0.67 -5.09
CA GLU A 184 6.92 -1.18 -3.85
C GLU A 184 6.87 -0.14 -2.72
N GLN A 185 7.76 0.83 -2.72
CA GLN A 185 7.67 1.97 -1.82
C GLN A 185 6.40 2.80 -2.06
N PHE A 186 6.01 2.99 -3.32
CA PHE A 186 4.80 3.74 -3.64
C PHE A 186 3.53 2.91 -3.44
N THR A 187 3.56 1.62 -3.75
CA THR A 187 2.40 0.74 -3.55
C THR A 187 2.07 0.60 -2.07
N ALA A 188 3.07 0.43 -1.20
CA ALA A 188 2.90 0.40 0.24
C ALA A 188 2.28 1.72 0.80
N VAL A 189 2.73 2.89 0.30
CA VAL A 189 2.18 4.19 0.70
C VAL A 189 0.73 4.34 0.21
N LEU A 190 0.44 3.94 -1.01
CA LEU A 190 -0.92 3.96 -1.56
C LEU A 190 -1.84 2.94 -0.85
N GLY A 191 -1.30 1.77 -0.50
CA GLY A 191 -1.99 0.73 0.25
C GLY A 191 -2.42 1.23 1.64
N ASP A 192 -1.50 1.85 2.40
CA ASP A 192 -1.84 2.42 3.70
C ASP A 192 -2.83 3.59 3.59
N TRP A 193 -2.69 4.41 2.53
CA TRP A 193 -3.64 5.49 2.26
C TRP A 193 -5.06 4.98 2.02
N VAL A 194 -5.26 3.98 1.13
CA VAL A 194 -6.60 3.49 0.80
C VAL A 194 -7.29 2.80 1.98
N LEU A 195 -6.51 2.18 2.86
CA LEU A 195 -7.00 1.60 4.11
C LEU A 195 -7.55 2.65 5.09
N GLY A 196 -7.07 3.89 5.02
CA GLY A 196 -7.53 5.01 5.83
C GLY A 196 -8.43 6.00 5.11
N ALA A 197 -8.81 5.75 3.85
CA ALA A 197 -9.54 6.69 3.00
C ALA A 197 -11.07 6.62 3.21
N ASP A 198 -11.55 6.91 4.43
CA ASP A 198 -12.99 6.93 4.77
C ASP A 198 -13.83 7.89 3.91
N ALA A 199 -13.18 8.85 3.24
CA ALA A 199 -13.86 9.77 2.33
C ALA A 199 -14.44 9.04 1.10
N LEU A 200 -13.85 7.92 0.68
CA LEU A 200 -14.38 7.07 -0.39
C LEU A 200 -15.69 6.42 0.02
N ASP A 201 -15.81 5.93 1.26
CA ASP A 201 -17.07 5.38 1.79
C ASP A 201 -18.15 6.47 1.88
N ARG A 202 -17.78 7.64 2.42
CA ARG A 202 -18.72 8.77 2.52
C ARG A 202 -19.17 9.30 1.16
N ALA A 203 -18.37 9.11 0.12
CA ALA A 203 -18.75 9.46 -1.25
C ALA A 203 -19.71 8.43 -1.88
N GLY A 204 -20.01 7.32 -1.21
CA GLY A 204 -20.85 6.23 -1.72
C GLY A 204 -20.16 5.43 -2.81
N SER A 205 -18.84 5.28 -2.74
CA SER A 205 -18.07 4.48 -3.70
C SER A 205 -18.54 3.03 -3.72
N ASP A 206 -18.42 2.38 -4.87
CA ASP A 206 -18.79 0.98 -5.05
C ASP A 206 -18.04 0.06 -4.08
N ALA A 207 -18.77 -0.79 -3.38
CA ALA A 207 -18.22 -1.61 -2.31
C ALA A 207 -17.28 -2.72 -2.81
N VAL A 208 -17.53 -3.25 -4.03
CA VAL A 208 -16.69 -4.30 -4.63
C VAL A 208 -15.35 -3.72 -5.05
N MET A 209 -15.36 -2.56 -5.69
CA MET A 209 -14.13 -1.86 -6.07
C MET A 209 -13.34 -1.43 -4.83
N LEU A 210 -13.99 -0.94 -3.77
CA LEU A 210 -13.31 -0.60 -2.52
C LEU A 210 -12.71 -1.83 -1.83
N ASP A 211 -13.40 -2.96 -1.85
CA ASP A 211 -12.87 -4.21 -1.28
C ASP A 211 -11.63 -4.68 -2.05
N LEU A 212 -11.65 -4.64 -3.39
CA LEU A 212 -10.45 -4.93 -4.19
C LEU A 212 -9.28 -4.03 -3.81
N LEU A 213 -9.48 -2.72 -3.81
CA LEU A 213 -8.41 -1.75 -3.57
C LEU A 213 -7.84 -1.85 -2.16
N ARG A 214 -8.69 -2.06 -1.16
CA ARG A 214 -8.27 -2.21 0.24
C ARG A 214 -7.66 -3.56 0.54
N TRP A 215 -8.20 -4.65 -0.05
CA TRP A 215 -7.58 -5.97 0.04
C TRP A 215 -6.16 -5.95 -0.55
N HIS A 216 -6.01 -5.44 -1.77
CA HIS A 216 -4.71 -5.27 -2.40
C HIS A 216 -3.81 -4.37 -1.55
N GLY A 217 -4.26 -3.16 -1.16
CA GLY A 217 -3.49 -2.25 -0.33
C GLY A 217 -3.06 -2.83 1.02
N ALA A 218 -3.86 -3.74 1.60
CA ALA A 218 -3.49 -4.43 2.83
C ALA A 218 -2.39 -5.48 2.59
N GLU A 219 -2.42 -6.21 1.47
CA GLU A 219 -1.33 -7.12 1.09
C GLU A 219 -0.05 -6.35 0.72
N GLU A 220 -0.14 -5.15 0.09
CA GLU A 220 0.99 -4.24 -0.12
C GLU A 220 1.67 -3.82 1.20
N VAL A 221 0.87 -3.54 2.23
CA VAL A 221 1.40 -3.23 3.56
C VAL A 221 1.98 -4.47 4.24
N GLU A 222 1.43 -5.67 4.03
CA GLU A 222 2.00 -6.92 4.56
C GLU A 222 3.40 -7.18 4.02
N HIS A 223 3.59 -7.08 2.70
CA HIS A 223 4.84 -7.45 2.04
C HIS A 223 5.78 -6.28 1.72
N ARG A 224 5.47 -5.07 2.15
CA ARG A 224 6.19 -3.81 1.83
C ARG A 224 7.72 -3.84 1.95
N ALA A 225 8.27 -4.76 2.77
CA ALA A 225 9.71 -4.88 2.97
C ALA A 225 10.37 -5.90 2.03
N VAL A 226 9.60 -6.84 1.45
CA VAL A 226 10.17 -8.00 0.74
C VAL A 226 11.02 -7.61 -0.45
N ALA A 227 10.52 -6.69 -1.28
CA ALA A 227 11.26 -6.26 -2.46
C ALA A 227 12.53 -5.49 -2.09
N PHE A 228 12.46 -4.69 -1.04
CA PHE A 228 13.62 -3.97 -0.52
C PHE A 228 14.66 -4.95 0.06
N ASP A 229 14.25 -5.93 0.84
CA ASP A 229 15.13 -6.94 1.45
C ASP A 229 15.77 -7.84 0.38
N MET A 230 14.99 -8.25 -0.62
CA MET A 230 15.49 -8.97 -1.79
C MET A 230 16.56 -8.16 -2.52
N TYR A 231 16.30 -6.86 -2.73
CA TYR A 231 17.28 -5.96 -3.32
C TYR A 231 18.53 -5.82 -2.43
N GLN A 232 18.35 -5.66 -1.11
CA GLN A 232 19.48 -5.58 -0.16
C GLN A 232 20.35 -6.84 -0.18
N HIS A 233 19.74 -8.00 -0.28
CA HIS A 233 20.41 -9.29 -0.33
C HIS A 233 21.20 -9.50 -1.64
N CYS A 234 20.58 -9.22 -2.79
CA CYS A 234 21.17 -9.45 -4.11
C CYS A 234 21.97 -8.27 -4.66
N GLY A 235 21.75 -7.06 -4.15
CA GLY A 235 22.23 -5.80 -4.69
C GLY A 235 23.74 -5.52 -4.54
N GLY A 236 24.49 -6.41 -3.90
CA GLY A 236 25.89 -6.20 -3.56
C GLY A 236 26.04 -5.46 -2.22
N GLU A 237 27.15 -4.77 -1.99
CA GLU A 237 27.47 -4.17 -0.69
C GLU A 237 27.81 -2.68 -0.78
N GLY A 238 27.75 -2.01 0.35
CA GLY A 238 28.30 -0.68 0.56
C GLY A 238 27.67 0.43 -0.29
N LEU A 239 28.51 1.39 -0.67
CA LEU A 239 28.08 2.59 -1.39
C LEU A 239 27.47 2.30 -2.78
N PRO A 240 28.00 1.37 -3.60
CA PRO A 240 27.39 1.06 -4.90
C PRO A 240 25.95 0.57 -4.79
N ARG A 241 25.62 -0.30 -3.81
CA ARG A 241 24.26 -0.74 -3.55
C ARG A 241 23.36 0.43 -3.17
N TYR A 242 23.83 1.29 -2.26
CA TYR A 242 23.08 2.49 -1.88
C TYR A 242 22.84 3.43 -3.07
N ALA A 243 23.86 3.69 -3.90
CA ALA A 243 23.75 4.55 -5.07
C ALA A 243 22.69 4.00 -6.06
N ARG A 244 22.70 2.69 -6.31
CA ARG A 244 21.70 2.04 -7.19
C ARG A 244 20.29 2.09 -6.61
N ARG A 245 20.12 2.03 -5.29
CA ARG A 245 18.83 2.26 -4.64
C ARG A 245 18.29 3.65 -4.95
N ILE A 246 19.15 4.67 -4.86
CA ILE A 246 18.78 6.05 -5.21
C ILE A 246 18.47 6.18 -6.71
N GLU A 247 19.29 5.55 -7.58
CA GLU A 247 19.05 5.49 -9.01
C GLU A 247 17.68 4.89 -9.33
N GLY A 248 17.34 3.75 -8.74
CA GLY A 248 16.03 3.11 -8.90
C GLY A 248 14.88 4.06 -8.59
N MET A 249 14.91 4.74 -7.46
CA MET A 249 13.88 5.72 -7.07
C MET A 249 13.87 6.94 -8.00
N ALA A 250 15.05 7.42 -8.43
CA ALA A 250 15.16 8.56 -9.35
C ALA A 250 14.61 8.25 -10.75
N VAL A 251 14.67 7.00 -11.19
CA VAL A 251 14.07 6.53 -12.45
C VAL A 251 12.58 6.28 -12.27
N VAL A 252 12.18 5.56 -11.23
CA VAL A 252 10.79 5.15 -11.01
C VAL A 252 9.87 6.36 -10.80
N THR A 253 10.29 7.33 -9.99
CA THR A 253 9.43 8.49 -9.65
C THR A 253 8.90 9.24 -10.88
N PRO A 254 9.73 9.75 -11.80
CA PRO A 254 9.24 10.48 -12.98
C PRO A 254 8.50 9.57 -13.98
N VAL A 255 8.91 8.30 -14.11
CA VAL A 255 8.26 7.35 -15.02
C VAL A 255 6.85 7.02 -14.51
N LEU A 256 6.67 6.71 -13.22
CA LEU A 256 5.35 6.47 -12.64
C LEU A 256 4.46 7.71 -12.75
N LEU A 257 4.97 8.89 -12.42
CA LEU A 257 4.20 10.12 -12.54
C LEU A 257 3.73 10.35 -13.99
N TRP A 258 4.61 10.14 -14.95
CA TRP A 258 4.27 10.26 -16.38
C TRP A 258 3.22 9.23 -16.79
N LEU A 259 3.40 7.95 -16.43
CA LEU A 259 2.43 6.89 -16.72
C LEU A 259 1.07 7.21 -16.09
N TRP A 260 1.08 7.72 -14.86
CA TRP A 260 -0.15 8.07 -14.15
C TRP A 260 -0.93 9.18 -14.83
N VAL A 261 -0.28 10.29 -15.12
CA VAL A 261 -0.92 11.43 -15.81
C VAL A 261 -1.38 11.06 -17.20
N TRP A 262 -0.57 10.28 -17.93
CA TRP A 262 -0.96 9.78 -19.25
C TRP A 262 -2.13 8.79 -19.16
N GLY A 263 -2.11 7.84 -18.21
CA GLY A 263 -3.19 6.87 -18.00
C GLY A 263 -4.50 7.54 -17.62
N ALA A 264 -4.49 8.46 -16.66
CA ALA A 264 -5.67 9.23 -16.29
C ALA A 264 -6.22 10.04 -17.48
N SER A 265 -5.32 10.68 -18.26
CA SER A 265 -5.70 11.41 -19.47
C SER A 265 -6.26 10.48 -20.55
N TYR A 266 -5.70 9.28 -20.68
CA TYR A 266 -6.18 8.26 -21.61
C TYR A 266 -7.60 7.82 -21.24
N LEU A 267 -7.82 7.40 -20.00
CA LEU A 267 -9.13 6.95 -19.52
C LEU A 267 -10.20 8.03 -19.66
N MET A 268 -9.90 9.27 -19.25
CA MET A 268 -10.82 10.41 -19.41
C MET A 268 -11.21 10.64 -20.88
N ARG A 269 -10.28 10.52 -21.83
CA ARG A 269 -10.53 10.77 -23.26
C ARG A 269 -11.35 9.66 -23.94
N HIS A 270 -11.30 8.43 -23.41
CA HIS A 270 -11.97 7.26 -23.98
C HIS A 270 -13.22 6.87 -23.20
N ASP A 271 -13.56 7.58 -22.13
CA ASP A 271 -14.72 7.31 -21.31
C ASP A 271 -16.03 7.56 -22.10
N PRO A 272 -16.82 6.49 -22.37
CA PRO A 272 -18.05 6.61 -23.15
C PRO A 272 -19.13 7.43 -22.45
N ALA A 273 -19.11 7.50 -21.11
CA ALA A 273 -20.08 8.28 -20.34
C ALA A 273 -19.77 9.79 -20.42
N LEU A 274 -18.48 10.16 -20.41
CA LEU A 274 -18.05 11.55 -20.55
C LEU A 274 -18.21 12.05 -21.98
N LEU A 275 -17.93 11.22 -22.98
CA LEU A 275 -18.08 11.57 -24.40
C LEU A 275 -19.54 11.89 -24.77
N ARG A 276 -20.52 11.30 -24.08
CA ARG A 276 -21.94 11.60 -24.30
C ARG A 276 -22.42 12.94 -23.70
N ARG A 277 -21.62 13.57 -22.81
CA ARG A 277 -22.01 14.79 -22.09
C ARG A 277 -21.89 16.09 -22.91
N GLY A 278 -21.22 16.07 -24.08
CA GLY A 278 -21.11 17.26 -24.92
C GLY A 278 -19.93 17.22 -25.91
N PRO A 279 -19.77 18.26 -26.76
CA PRO A 279 -18.83 18.28 -27.89
C PRO A 279 -17.33 18.45 -27.48
N GLY A 280 -17.01 18.61 -26.20
CA GLY A 280 -15.63 18.70 -25.72
C GLY A 280 -15.00 17.32 -25.48
N ARG A 281 -13.73 17.13 -25.87
CA ARG A 281 -13.01 15.93 -25.45
C ARG A 281 -12.65 16.06 -23.97
N PRO A 282 -13.11 15.14 -23.09
CA PRO A 282 -12.76 15.13 -21.68
C PRO A 282 -11.23 15.04 -21.53
N ARG A 283 -10.67 15.76 -20.58
CA ARG A 283 -9.23 15.76 -20.32
C ARG A 283 -8.99 15.67 -18.84
N TYR A 284 -7.91 15.00 -18.45
CA TYR A 284 -7.40 15.10 -17.10
C TYR A 284 -7.08 16.57 -16.79
N SER A 285 -7.54 17.01 -15.64
CA SER A 285 -7.38 18.38 -15.16
C SER A 285 -6.76 18.38 -13.78
N LEU A 286 -5.64 19.07 -13.61
CA LEU A 286 -5.00 19.21 -12.30
C LEU A 286 -5.92 19.94 -11.30
N ARG A 287 -6.80 20.84 -11.78
CA ARG A 287 -7.79 21.51 -10.93
C ARG A 287 -8.80 20.51 -10.34
N GLU A 288 -9.33 19.61 -11.16
CA GLU A 288 -10.27 18.57 -10.71
C GLU A 288 -9.55 17.52 -9.82
N HIS A 289 -8.32 17.17 -10.16
CA HIS A 289 -7.47 16.34 -9.30
C HIS A 289 -7.31 16.97 -7.91
N ASN A 290 -6.88 18.22 -7.82
CA ASN A 290 -6.70 18.91 -6.54
C ASN A 290 -8.02 19.09 -5.77
N ARG A 291 -9.16 19.21 -6.47
CA ARG A 291 -10.49 19.18 -5.83
C ARG A 291 -10.77 17.82 -5.21
N ALA A 292 -10.47 16.74 -5.90
CA ALA A 292 -10.62 15.38 -5.36
C ALA A 292 -9.70 15.14 -4.16
N VAL A 293 -8.45 15.60 -4.23
CA VAL A 293 -7.50 15.61 -3.09
C VAL A 293 -8.09 16.37 -1.89
N ALA A 294 -8.60 17.57 -2.10
CA ALA A 294 -9.19 18.40 -1.02
C ALA A 294 -10.41 17.73 -0.37
N ARG A 295 -11.09 16.82 -1.06
CA ARG A 295 -12.21 16.01 -0.55
C ARG A 295 -11.76 14.69 0.07
N GLY A 296 -10.47 14.37 0.06
CA GLY A 296 -9.92 13.12 0.57
C GLY A 296 -10.17 11.89 -0.35
N LEU A 297 -10.57 12.12 -1.60
CA LEU A 297 -10.82 11.04 -2.58
C LEU A 297 -9.56 10.59 -3.32
N LEU A 298 -8.48 11.32 -3.18
CA LEU A 298 -7.14 11.01 -3.70
C LEU A 298 -6.11 11.35 -2.64
N PRO A 299 -4.95 10.67 -2.63
CA PRO A 299 -3.86 11.00 -1.72
C PRO A 299 -3.33 12.41 -1.99
N THR A 300 -2.86 13.07 -0.94
CA THR A 300 -2.24 14.38 -1.07
C THR A 300 -0.85 14.28 -1.73
N TRP A 301 -0.43 15.35 -2.39
CA TRP A 301 0.93 15.46 -2.92
C TRP A 301 2.00 15.32 -1.83
N GLY A 302 1.67 15.71 -0.57
CA GLY A 302 2.55 15.56 0.58
C GLY A 302 2.71 14.10 1.01
N GLU A 303 1.64 13.31 1.02
CA GLU A 303 1.69 11.87 1.34
C GLU A 303 2.56 11.11 0.34
N LEU A 304 2.33 11.32 -0.96
CA LEU A 304 3.12 10.69 -2.01
C LEU A 304 4.57 11.19 -2.04
N GLY A 305 4.76 12.52 -2.00
CA GLY A 305 6.07 13.15 -2.14
C GLY A 305 6.99 12.89 -0.95
N SER A 306 6.46 12.74 0.26
CA SER A 306 7.26 12.48 1.47
C SER A 306 7.89 11.08 1.49
N ALA A 307 7.38 10.13 0.71
CA ALA A 307 7.96 8.81 0.56
C ALA A 307 9.39 8.86 -0.02
N ILE A 308 9.64 9.77 -0.96
CA ILE A 308 10.91 9.88 -1.67
C ILE A 308 12.09 10.26 -0.75
N PRO A 309 12.05 11.38 0.00
CA PRO A 309 13.15 11.75 0.89
C PRO A 309 13.34 10.76 2.05
N ARG A 310 12.29 10.06 2.49
CA ARG A 310 12.43 8.98 3.47
C ARG A 310 13.22 7.83 2.89
N TYR A 311 12.89 7.38 1.68
CA TYR A 311 13.57 6.31 0.96
C TYR A 311 15.07 6.59 0.75
N PHE A 312 15.49 7.86 0.67
CA PHE A 312 16.88 8.26 0.50
C PHE A 312 17.72 8.20 1.79
N ARG A 313 17.11 8.05 2.96
CA ARG A 313 17.86 7.93 4.22
C ARG A 313 18.59 6.59 4.26
N ARG A 314 19.85 6.57 4.71
CA ARG A 314 20.63 5.32 4.83
C ARG A 314 20.03 4.33 5.84
N SER A 315 19.42 4.86 6.90
CA SER A 315 18.74 4.09 7.95
C SER A 315 17.31 3.71 7.60
N TYR A 316 16.84 4.06 6.39
CA TYR A 316 15.49 3.76 5.96
C TYR A 316 15.28 2.28 5.72
N HIS A 317 14.12 1.79 6.16
CA HIS A 317 13.59 0.47 5.83
C HIS A 317 12.07 0.55 5.65
N PRO A 318 11.47 -0.13 4.65
CA PRO A 318 10.03 -0.04 4.37
C PRO A 318 9.13 -0.53 5.52
N SER A 319 9.63 -1.29 6.46
CA SER A 319 8.88 -1.64 7.68
C SER A 319 8.42 -0.42 8.50
N GLN A 320 9.03 0.75 8.24
CA GLN A 320 8.64 2.03 8.84
C GLN A 320 7.41 2.68 8.17
N GLU A 321 6.95 2.16 7.04
CA GLU A 321 5.78 2.64 6.31
C GLU A 321 4.54 1.81 6.64
N GLY A 322 3.38 2.46 6.63
CA GLY A 322 2.08 1.81 6.78
C GLY A 322 1.83 1.13 8.13
N SER A 323 0.60 0.68 8.34
CA SER A 323 0.15 0.03 9.57
C SER A 323 -0.20 -1.44 9.32
N LEU A 324 0.68 -2.37 9.73
CA LEU A 324 0.38 -3.81 9.70
C LEU A 324 -0.89 -4.17 10.46
N ARG A 325 -1.16 -3.50 11.59
CA ARG A 325 -2.37 -3.72 12.36
C ARG A 325 -3.61 -3.39 11.52
N ARG A 326 -3.63 -2.24 10.85
CA ARG A 326 -4.75 -1.83 9.98
C ARG A 326 -4.91 -2.79 8.80
N ALA A 327 -3.81 -3.21 8.19
CA ALA A 327 -3.83 -4.19 7.11
C ALA A 327 -4.43 -5.53 7.56
N ALA A 328 -3.96 -6.06 8.70
CA ALA A 328 -4.47 -7.31 9.26
C ALA A 328 -5.96 -7.22 9.66
N GLU A 329 -6.37 -6.12 10.29
CA GLU A 329 -7.77 -5.85 10.62
C GLU A 329 -8.65 -5.85 9.37
N TYR A 330 -8.18 -5.19 8.29
CA TYR A 330 -8.95 -5.17 7.04
C TYR A 330 -9.03 -6.55 6.38
N LEU A 331 -7.91 -7.28 6.27
CA LEU A 331 -7.88 -8.62 5.69
C LEU A 331 -8.79 -9.61 6.43
N ALA A 332 -8.91 -9.46 7.74
CA ALA A 332 -9.86 -10.25 8.55
C ALA A 332 -11.33 -9.85 8.31
N ALA A 333 -11.59 -8.62 7.87
CA ALA A 333 -12.93 -8.08 7.62
C ALA A 333 -13.35 -8.13 6.15
N SER A 334 -12.41 -8.13 5.19
CA SER A 334 -12.66 -8.12 3.75
C SER A 334 -13.62 -9.23 3.33
N PRO A 335 -14.72 -8.91 2.63
CA PRO A 335 -15.66 -9.90 2.10
C PRO A 335 -14.98 -10.94 1.20
N ALA A 336 -14.11 -10.49 0.28
CA ALA A 336 -13.42 -11.38 -0.66
C ALA A 336 -12.39 -12.28 0.04
N ALA A 337 -11.60 -11.74 1.00
CA ALA A 337 -10.63 -12.52 1.75
C ALA A 337 -11.31 -13.59 2.64
N ARG A 338 -12.42 -13.24 3.28
CA ARG A 338 -13.21 -14.18 4.09
C ARG A 338 -13.84 -15.28 3.24
N ALA A 339 -14.37 -14.96 2.07
CA ALA A 339 -14.90 -15.95 1.13
C ALA A 339 -13.82 -16.93 0.68
N ALA A 340 -12.62 -16.44 0.36
CA ALA A 340 -11.46 -17.26 0.00
C ALA A 340 -11.04 -18.22 1.13
N ALA A 341 -10.95 -17.74 2.37
CA ALA A 341 -10.61 -18.56 3.54
C ALA A 341 -11.67 -19.65 3.79
N GLY A 342 -12.96 -19.32 3.67
CA GLY A 342 -14.05 -20.28 3.81
C GLY A 342 -14.06 -21.37 2.72
N ALA A 343 -13.62 -21.05 1.50
CA ALA A 343 -13.50 -22.04 0.42
C ALA A 343 -12.38 -23.06 0.70
N ILE A 344 -11.23 -22.59 1.20
CA ILE A 344 -10.10 -23.48 1.59
C ILE A 344 -10.53 -24.41 2.73
N GLY A 345 -11.22 -23.89 3.75
CA GLY A 345 -11.73 -24.70 4.87
C GLY A 345 -12.67 -25.81 4.40
N ARG A 346 -13.56 -25.55 3.46
CA ARG A 346 -14.46 -26.58 2.89
C ARG A 346 -13.69 -27.64 2.07
N ALA A 347 -12.70 -27.24 1.27
CA ALA A 347 -11.90 -28.17 0.47
C ALA A 347 -10.99 -29.08 1.32
N ALA A 348 -10.62 -28.67 2.53
CA ALA A 348 -9.82 -29.47 3.45
C ALA A 348 -10.65 -30.51 4.24
N MET A 349 -11.99 -30.40 4.20
CA MET A 349 -12.94 -31.30 4.90
C MET A 349 -13.54 -32.37 3.98
N THR A 350 -13.27 -32.30 2.67
CA THR A 350 -13.67 -33.30 1.64
C THR A 350 -12.48 -34.14 1.19
#